data_f88cb49ada2ce04808b8ea110c141a88
#
_entry.id   f88cb49ada2ce04808b8ea110c141a88
#
_cell.length_a   1.000
_cell.length_b   1.000
_cell.length_c   1.000
_cell.angle_alpha   90.00
_cell.angle_beta   90.00
_cell.angle_gamma   90.00
#
_symmetry.space_group_name_H-M   'P 1'
#
loop_
_entity.id
_entity.type
_entity.pdbx_description
1 polymer ?
#
loop_
_entity_poly.entity_id
_entity_poly.type
_entity_poly.pdbx_seq_one_letter_code
_entity_poly.pdbx_strand_id
1 'polypeptide(L)'
;MKTKSKIPKNVFVLGLVSFFNDMASEMVYPVVPIFLTTILKVSTPVVGLIEGIAEATAAVGKFIFGYLSDRIGQRKPFVISGYSFSTASKVLIGLANVWPMVLLARFIDRLGKGIRTGARDSLLLQNTTKNNKGFIFGYHRAFDSLGAVLGPIIGLILLYFFKENLRSVFYFAVVPGV
;
A
#
# COMPACT_ATOMS: atom_id res chain seq x y z
N MET A 1 -2.54 26.17 -28.61
CA MET A 1 -3.61 25.74 -27.70
C MET A 1 -3.25 24.39 -27.11
N LYS A 2 -2.98 24.31 -25.80
CA LYS A 2 -2.76 23.00 -25.12
C LYS A 2 -4.12 22.31 -25.03
N THR A 3 -4.36 21.30 -25.83
CA THR A 3 -5.51 20.40 -25.68
C THR A 3 -5.48 19.84 -24.26
N LYS A 4 -6.47 20.19 -23.44
CA LYS A 4 -6.68 19.57 -22.12
C LYS A 4 -6.77 18.06 -22.34
N SER A 5 -5.73 17.33 -22.01
CA SER A 5 -5.74 15.87 -22.08
C SER A 5 -6.78 15.36 -21.10
N LYS A 6 -7.89 14.84 -21.63
CA LYS A 6 -8.92 14.19 -20.78
C LYS A 6 -8.28 12.98 -20.12
N ILE A 7 -8.47 12.86 -18.79
CA ILE A 7 -7.99 11.71 -18.02
C ILE A 7 -8.86 10.50 -18.40
N PRO A 8 -8.28 9.39 -18.88
CA PRO A 8 -9.04 8.18 -19.18
C PRO A 8 -9.69 7.63 -17.89
N LYS A 9 -10.91 7.11 -17.99
CA LYS A 9 -11.66 6.54 -16.86
C LYS A 9 -10.85 5.49 -16.09
N ASN A 10 -10.11 4.64 -16.79
CA ASN A 10 -9.26 3.63 -16.18
C ASN A 10 -8.14 4.22 -15.31
N VAL A 11 -7.54 5.34 -15.74
CA VAL A 11 -6.50 6.05 -14.99
C VAL A 11 -7.09 6.67 -13.72
N PHE A 12 -8.27 7.27 -13.82
CA PHE A 12 -8.98 7.82 -12.66
C PHE A 12 -9.28 6.73 -11.62
N VAL A 13 -9.86 5.61 -12.05
CA VAL A 13 -10.20 4.49 -11.17
C VAL A 13 -8.94 3.92 -10.51
N LEU A 14 -7.86 3.69 -11.28
CA LEU A 14 -6.59 3.22 -10.72
C LEU A 14 -6.01 4.21 -9.71
N GLY A 15 -6.10 5.51 -9.98
CA GLY A 15 -5.68 6.55 -9.03
C GLY A 15 -6.48 6.51 -7.73
N LEU A 16 -7.80 6.38 -7.83
CA LEU A 16 -8.68 6.33 -6.67
C LEU A 16 -8.44 5.09 -5.80
N VAL A 17 -8.31 3.90 -6.42
CA VAL A 17 -7.99 2.64 -5.72
C VAL A 17 -6.62 2.75 -5.04
N SER A 18 -5.63 3.30 -5.74
CA SER A 18 -4.29 3.52 -5.17
C SER A 18 -4.32 4.49 -3.99
N PHE A 19 -5.05 5.59 -4.10
CA PHE A 19 -5.26 6.57 -3.03
C PHE A 19 -5.78 5.91 -1.75
N PHE A 20 -6.89 5.19 -1.84
CA PHE A 20 -7.49 4.55 -0.67
C PHE A 20 -6.60 3.47 -0.07
N ASN A 21 -5.96 2.66 -0.90
CA ASN A 21 -5.07 1.63 -0.39
C ASN A 21 -3.77 2.19 0.21
N ASP A 22 -3.19 3.24 -0.38
CA ASP A 22 -2.01 3.88 0.18
C ASP A 22 -2.37 4.61 1.47
N MET A 23 -3.52 5.28 1.54
CA MET A 23 -4.07 5.83 2.78
C MET A 23 -4.20 4.74 3.86
N ALA A 24 -4.78 3.58 3.54
CA ALA A 24 -4.89 2.44 4.44
C ALA A 24 -3.53 1.94 4.96
N SER A 25 -2.54 1.84 4.09
CA SER A 25 -1.21 1.35 4.45
C SER A 25 -0.44 2.36 5.29
N GLU A 26 -0.56 3.65 4.97
CA GLU A 26 0.12 4.72 5.69
C GLU A 26 -0.55 5.06 7.04
N MET A 27 -1.84 4.73 7.25
CA MET A 27 -2.46 4.73 8.58
C MET A 27 -1.77 3.75 9.52
N VAL A 28 -1.39 2.60 9.03
CA VAL A 28 -0.78 1.49 9.80
C VAL A 28 0.70 1.73 10.04
N TYR A 29 1.40 2.34 9.08
CA TYR A 29 2.86 2.47 9.09
C TYR A 29 3.45 3.06 10.37
N PRO A 30 3.00 4.22 10.90
CA PRO A 30 3.55 4.79 12.14
C PRO A 30 3.10 4.01 13.40
N VAL A 31 1.99 3.27 13.32
CA VAL A 31 1.41 2.56 14.47
C VAL A 31 2.11 1.22 14.73
N VAL A 32 2.62 0.55 13.70
CA VAL A 32 3.29 -0.76 13.82
C VAL A 32 4.50 -0.73 14.74
N PRO A 33 5.47 0.20 14.62
CA PRO A 33 6.59 0.27 15.55
C PRO A 33 6.16 0.48 17.01
N ILE A 34 5.16 1.33 17.22
CA ILE A 34 4.60 1.59 18.56
C ILE A 34 3.95 0.31 19.10
N PHE A 35 3.14 -0.38 18.30
CA PHE A 35 2.50 -1.64 18.69
C PHE A 35 3.54 -2.72 19.05
N LEU A 36 4.59 -2.87 18.26
CA LEU A 36 5.68 -3.81 18.52
C LEU A 36 6.39 -3.51 19.84
N THR A 37 6.71 -2.25 20.11
CA THR A 37 7.49 -1.88 21.30
C THR A 37 6.64 -1.77 22.57
N THR A 38 5.42 -1.21 22.48
CA THR A 38 4.58 -0.97 23.67
C THR A 38 3.74 -2.17 24.06
N ILE A 39 3.13 -2.87 23.10
CA ILE A 39 2.23 -4.00 23.37
C ILE A 39 2.97 -5.33 23.36
N LEU A 40 3.76 -5.59 22.31
CA LEU A 40 4.47 -6.86 22.17
C LEU A 40 5.85 -6.88 22.85
N LYS A 41 6.28 -5.73 23.43
CA LYS A 41 7.53 -5.58 24.18
C LYS A 41 8.78 -6.01 23.39
N VAL A 42 8.78 -5.76 22.09
CA VAL A 42 9.86 -6.12 21.17
C VAL A 42 10.95 -5.06 21.20
N SER A 43 12.21 -5.47 21.16
CA SER A 43 13.34 -4.54 21.12
C SER A 43 13.44 -3.81 19.78
N THR A 44 13.95 -2.58 19.79
CA THR A 44 14.08 -1.72 18.59
C THR A 44 14.86 -2.38 17.43
N PRO A 45 15.95 -3.13 17.66
CA PRO A 45 16.64 -3.84 16.58
C PRO A 45 15.74 -4.83 15.83
N VAL A 46 14.84 -5.54 16.55
CA VAL A 46 13.90 -6.47 15.92
C VAL A 46 12.83 -5.71 15.11
N VAL A 47 12.39 -4.54 15.57
CA VAL A 47 11.51 -3.66 14.77
C VAL A 47 12.19 -3.27 13.46
N GLY A 48 13.46 -2.85 13.52
CA GLY A 48 14.25 -2.54 12.32
C GLY A 48 14.40 -3.73 11.37
N LEU A 49 14.58 -4.93 11.90
CA LEU A 49 14.64 -6.17 11.11
C LEU A 49 13.31 -6.43 10.39
N ILE A 50 12.18 -6.30 11.09
CA ILE A 50 10.83 -6.49 10.52
C ILE A 50 10.59 -5.51 9.37
N GLU A 51 10.87 -4.23 9.58
CA GLU A 51 10.68 -3.22 8.54
C GLU A 51 11.67 -3.39 7.38
N GLY A 52 12.93 -3.74 7.66
CA GLY A 52 13.93 -4.01 6.64
C GLY A 52 13.55 -5.19 5.72
N ILE A 53 13.09 -6.30 6.29
CA ILE A 53 12.60 -7.46 5.53
C ILE A 53 11.36 -7.05 4.70
N ALA A 54 10.45 -6.30 5.29
CA ALA A 54 9.25 -5.84 4.61
C ALA A 54 9.60 -4.97 3.39
N GLU A 55 10.44 -3.95 3.53
CA GLU A 55 10.83 -3.07 2.42
C GLU A 55 11.64 -3.81 1.34
N ALA A 56 12.55 -4.71 1.73
CA ALA A 56 13.26 -5.57 0.78
C ALA A 56 12.29 -6.44 -0.04
N THR A 57 11.24 -6.97 0.61
CA THR A 57 10.20 -7.75 -0.06
C THR A 57 9.46 -6.93 -1.12
N ALA A 58 9.11 -5.68 -0.82
CA ALA A 58 8.45 -4.80 -1.79
C ALA A 58 9.36 -4.50 -3.00
N ALA A 59 10.65 -4.23 -2.74
CA ALA A 59 11.62 -3.93 -3.78
C ALA A 59 11.84 -5.13 -4.70
N VAL A 60 12.15 -6.29 -4.14
CA VAL A 60 12.36 -7.55 -4.90
C VAL A 60 11.08 -7.97 -5.62
N GLY A 61 9.94 -7.92 -4.92
CA GLY A 61 8.63 -8.26 -5.49
C GLY A 61 8.28 -7.41 -6.71
N LYS A 62 8.58 -6.11 -6.68
CA LYS A 62 8.34 -5.22 -7.82
C LYS A 62 9.06 -5.69 -9.10
N PHE A 63 10.31 -6.14 -8.99
CA PHE A 63 11.07 -6.64 -10.14
C PHE A 63 10.52 -7.98 -10.63
N ILE A 64 10.34 -8.95 -9.73
CA ILE A 64 9.90 -10.31 -10.08
C ILE A 64 8.49 -10.27 -10.68
N PHE A 65 7.52 -9.66 -10.00
CA PHE A 65 6.14 -9.65 -10.45
C PHE A 65 5.88 -8.64 -11.57
N GLY A 66 6.69 -7.59 -11.70
CA GLY A 66 6.70 -6.72 -12.87
C GLY A 66 7.04 -7.52 -14.13
N TYR A 67 8.17 -8.23 -14.10
CA TYR A 67 8.58 -9.12 -15.20
C TYR A 67 7.53 -10.21 -15.49
N LEU A 68 7.02 -10.87 -14.45
CA LEU A 68 6.04 -11.95 -14.62
C LEU A 68 4.73 -11.46 -15.22
N SER A 69 4.21 -10.29 -14.77
CA SER A 69 2.99 -9.70 -15.31
C SER A 69 3.13 -9.27 -16.78
N ASP A 70 4.31 -8.81 -17.17
CA ASP A 70 4.61 -8.46 -18.56
C ASP A 70 4.71 -9.71 -19.43
N ARG A 71 5.33 -10.79 -18.95
CA ARG A 71 5.47 -12.07 -19.66
C ARG A 71 4.11 -12.77 -19.86
N ILE A 72 3.23 -12.76 -18.85
CA ILE A 72 1.91 -13.37 -18.92
C ILE A 72 0.93 -12.49 -19.72
N GLY A 73 1.16 -11.18 -19.81
CA GLY A 73 0.29 -10.22 -20.48
C GLY A 73 -1.01 -9.90 -19.74
N GLN A 74 -1.26 -10.54 -18.60
CA GLN A 74 -2.44 -10.32 -17.75
C GLN A 74 -2.07 -9.46 -16.53
N ARG A 75 -2.37 -8.18 -16.59
CA ARG A 75 -1.98 -7.22 -15.53
C ARG A 75 -3.03 -7.05 -14.44
N LYS A 76 -4.32 -7.13 -14.79
CA LYS A 76 -5.42 -6.93 -13.84
C LYS A 76 -5.40 -7.90 -12.64
N PRO A 77 -5.20 -9.22 -12.82
CA PRO A 77 -5.12 -10.15 -11.69
C PRO A 77 -4.01 -9.80 -10.70
N PHE A 78 -2.83 -9.38 -11.19
CA PHE A 78 -1.72 -8.95 -10.33
C PHE A 78 -2.06 -7.70 -9.51
N VAL A 79 -2.75 -6.75 -10.12
CA VAL A 79 -3.20 -5.54 -9.41
C VAL A 79 -4.23 -5.89 -8.34
N ILE A 80 -5.23 -6.70 -8.66
CA ILE A 80 -6.28 -7.12 -7.72
C ILE A 80 -5.67 -7.92 -6.57
N SER A 81 -4.87 -8.95 -6.86
CA SER A 81 -4.24 -9.78 -5.82
C SER A 81 -3.32 -8.95 -4.92
N GLY A 82 -2.54 -8.02 -5.49
CA GLY A 82 -1.68 -7.15 -4.71
C GLY A 82 -2.44 -6.26 -3.72
N TYR A 83 -3.57 -5.68 -4.13
CA TYR A 83 -4.44 -4.92 -3.23
C TYR A 83 -5.10 -5.82 -2.17
N SER A 84 -5.59 -7.00 -2.55
CA SER A 84 -6.19 -7.95 -1.61
C SER A 84 -5.21 -8.42 -0.53
N PHE A 85 -3.95 -8.73 -0.89
CA PHE A 85 -2.91 -9.07 0.09
C PHE A 85 -2.62 -7.92 1.04
N SER A 86 -2.52 -6.71 0.52
CA SER A 86 -2.30 -5.52 1.36
C SER A 86 -3.46 -5.26 2.32
N THR A 87 -4.71 -5.50 1.91
CA THR A 87 -5.88 -5.35 2.78
C THR A 87 -5.93 -6.46 3.84
N ALA A 88 -5.74 -7.73 3.43
CA ALA A 88 -5.75 -8.87 4.35
C ALA A 88 -4.66 -8.77 5.44
N SER A 89 -3.49 -8.22 5.10
CA SER A 89 -2.39 -8.02 6.05
C SER A 89 -2.77 -7.16 7.25
N LYS A 90 -3.64 -6.16 7.06
CA LYS A 90 -4.09 -5.25 8.13
C LYS A 90 -4.92 -5.98 9.17
N VAL A 91 -5.75 -6.93 8.74
CA VAL A 91 -6.49 -7.82 9.64
C VAL A 91 -5.51 -8.69 10.45
N LEU A 92 -4.48 -9.26 9.78
CA LEU A 92 -3.47 -10.08 10.43
C LEU A 92 -2.68 -9.32 11.49
N ILE A 93 -2.31 -8.05 11.23
CA ILE A 93 -1.64 -7.20 12.23
C ILE A 93 -2.56 -6.97 13.43
N GLY A 94 -3.84 -6.67 13.21
CA GLY A 94 -4.82 -6.46 14.28
C GLY A 94 -4.99 -7.70 15.19
N LEU A 95 -4.88 -8.89 14.63
CA LEU A 95 -4.96 -10.18 15.35
C LEU A 95 -3.62 -10.62 15.97
N ALA A 96 -2.52 -9.92 15.69
CA ALA A 96 -1.20 -10.36 16.13
C ALA A 96 -1.05 -10.27 17.67
N ASN A 97 -0.59 -11.38 18.28
CA ASN A 97 -0.26 -11.47 19.69
C ASN A 97 1.24 -11.70 19.94
N VAL A 98 1.98 -12.01 18.88
CA VAL A 98 3.43 -12.21 18.89
C VAL A 98 4.07 -11.54 17.69
N TRP A 99 5.31 -11.08 17.83
CA TRP A 99 5.99 -10.33 16.77
C TRP A 99 6.18 -11.09 15.44
N PRO A 100 6.34 -12.44 15.40
CA PRO A 100 6.42 -13.16 14.13
C PRO A 100 5.15 -13.05 13.28
N MET A 101 3.97 -12.89 13.91
CA MET A 101 2.73 -12.62 13.17
C MET A 101 2.75 -11.25 12.53
N VAL A 102 3.32 -10.25 13.22
CA VAL A 102 3.48 -8.90 12.64
C VAL A 102 4.47 -8.95 11.47
N LEU A 103 5.58 -9.67 11.61
CA LEU A 103 6.53 -9.89 10.51
C LEU A 103 5.85 -10.51 9.29
N LEU A 104 5.08 -11.59 9.50
CA LEU A 104 4.34 -12.24 8.41
C LEU A 104 3.34 -11.29 7.75
N ALA A 105 2.59 -10.55 8.54
CA ALA A 105 1.62 -9.59 8.03
C ALA A 105 2.29 -8.45 7.25
N ARG A 106 3.40 -7.91 7.75
CA ARG A 106 4.19 -6.88 7.05
C ARG A 106 4.80 -7.43 5.76
N PHE A 107 5.29 -8.67 5.80
CA PHE A 107 5.77 -9.36 4.60
C PHE A 107 4.67 -9.46 3.53
N ILE A 108 3.46 -9.92 3.90
CA ILE A 108 2.31 -10.04 3.00
C ILE A 108 1.90 -8.67 2.44
N ASP A 109 1.84 -7.63 3.27
CA ASP A 109 1.53 -6.26 2.83
C ASP A 109 2.51 -5.77 1.77
N ARG A 110 3.80 -5.92 2.04
CA ARG A 110 4.87 -5.46 1.14
C ARG A 110 5.01 -6.31 -0.12
N LEU A 111 4.75 -7.61 0.00
CA LEU A 111 4.62 -8.49 -1.16
C LEU A 111 3.47 -8.03 -2.06
N GLY A 112 2.29 -7.74 -1.49
CA GLY A 112 1.17 -7.17 -2.22
C GLY A 112 1.52 -5.87 -2.93
N LYS A 113 2.26 -4.97 -2.27
CA LYS A 113 2.79 -3.74 -2.88
C LYS A 113 3.73 -4.04 -4.06
N GLY A 114 4.61 -5.02 -3.90
CA GLY A 114 5.51 -5.47 -4.98
C GLY A 114 4.75 -6.02 -6.19
N ILE A 115 3.78 -6.92 -5.94
CA ILE A 115 2.95 -7.54 -6.99
C ILE A 115 2.21 -6.49 -7.82
N ARG A 116 1.54 -5.53 -7.15
CA ARG A 116 0.68 -4.57 -7.85
C ARG A 116 1.45 -3.47 -8.59
N THR A 117 2.62 -3.05 -8.08
CA THR A 117 3.28 -1.82 -8.56
C THR A 117 3.68 -1.92 -10.02
N GLY A 118 4.39 -2.98 -10.43
CA GLY A 118 4.82 -3.17 -11.83
C GLY A 118 3.64 -3.32 -12.78
N ALA A 119 2.66 -4.17 -12.43
CA ALA A 119 1.48 -4.40 -13.24
C ALA A 119 0.60 -3.13 -13.38
N ARG A 120 0.45 -2.34 -12.32
CA ARG A 120 -0.25 -1.07 -12.31
C ARG A 120 0.42 -0.04 -13.22
N ASP A 121 1.74 0.14 -13.10
CA ASP A 121 2.50 1.07 -13.92
C ASP A 121 2.39 0.70 -15.41
N SER A 122 2.40 -0.59 -15.74
CA SER A 122 2.15 -1.09 -17.10
C SER A 122 0.73 -0.82 -17.59
N LEU A 123 -0.30 -0.92 -16.73
CA LEU A 123 -1.69 -0.53 -17.07
C LEU A 123 -1.81 0.98 -17.32
N LEU A 124 -1.12 1.80 -16.54
CA LEU A 124 -1.07 3.25 -16.77
C LEU A 124 -0.45 3.55 -18.14
N LEU A 125 0.67 2.90 -18.48
CA LEU A 125 1.34 3.06 -19.77
C LEU A 125 0.42 2.77 -20.96
N GLN A 126 -0.45 1.77 -20.90
CA GLN A 126 -1.41 1.43 -21.94
C GLN A 126 -2.42 2.55 -22.22
N ASN A 127 -2.65 3.43 -21.25
CA ASN A 127 -3.57 4.56 -21.38
C ASN A 127 -2.84 5.88 -21.70
N THR A 128 -1.56 5.82 -22.09
CA THR A 128 -0.75 7.00 -22.41
C THR A 128 -0.40 7.10 -23.89
N THR A 129 -0.14 8.32 -24.33
CA THR A 129 0.50 8.66 -25.60
C THR A 129 1.86 9.30 -25.30
N LYS A 130 2.74 9.44 -26.33
CA LYS A 130 4.03 10.11 -26.14
C LYS A 130 3.89 11.51 -25.52
N ASN A 131 2.79 12.22 -25.79
CA ASN A 131 2.59 13.61 -25.39
C ASN A 131 1.94 13.78 -24.01
N ASN A 132 1.28 12.75 -23.44
CA ASN A 132 0.54 12.85 -22.17
C ASN A 132 1.07 11.93 -21.06
N LYS A 133 2.12 11.14 -21.35
CA LYS A 133 2.69 10.17 -20.39
C LYS A 133 3.01 10.81 -19.05
N GLY A 134 3.78 11.91 -19.03
CA GLY A 134 4.14 12.61 -17.80
C GLY A 134 2.93 13.11 -17.01
N PHE A 135 1.90 13.63 -17.71
CA PHE A 135 0.67 14.09 -17.08
C PHE A 135 -0.10 12.95 -16.40
N ILE A 136 -0.26 11.79 -17.07
CA ILE A 136 -1.00 10.65 -16.53
C ILE A 136 -0.27 10.03 -15.33
N PHE A 137 1.05 9.86 -15.41
CA PHE A 137 1.84 9.37 -14.26
C PHE A 137 1.86 10.37 -13.12
N GLY A 138 2.01 11.66 -13.40
CA GLY A 138 1.94 12.72 -12.38
C GLY A 138 0.59 12.78 -11.69
N TYR A 139 -0.50 12.64 -12.46
CA TYR A 139 -1.86 12.55 -11.91
C TYR A 139 -2.03 11.37 -10.95
N HIS A 140 -1.63 10.17 -11.39
CA HIS A 140 -1.68 8.99 -10.52
C HIS A 140 -0.82 9.16 -9.26
N ARG A 141 0.40 9.69 -9.42
CA ARG A 141 1.31 9.91 -8.30
C ARG A 141 0.77 10.93 -7.28
N ALA A 142 -0.01 11.91 -7.74
CA ALA A 142 -0.68 12.84 -6.85
C ALA A 142 -1.69 12.14 -5.93
N PHE A 143 -2.44 11.15 -6.45
CA PHE A 143 -3.34 10.33 -5.63
C PHE A 143 -2.58 9.48 -4.61
N ASP A 144 -1.48 8.82 -5.02
CA ASP A 144 -0.61 8.06 -4.10
C ASP A 144 -0.12 8.97 -2.97
N SER A 145 0.40 10.17 -3.31
CA SER A 145 0.91 11.12 -2.32
C SER A 145 -0.17 11.68 -1.40
N LEU A 146 -1.37 11.95 -1.92
CA LEU A 146 -2.50 12.38 -1.09
C LEU A 146 -2.90 11.28 -0.08
N GLY A 147 -2.94 10.03 -0.52
CA GLY A 147 -3.18 8.89 0.38
C GLY A 147 -2.10 8.79 1.46
N ALA A 148 -0.83 8.95 1.07
CA ALA A 148 0.30 8.89 1.99
C ALA A 148 0.30 10.02 3.04
N VAL A 149 -0.21 11.21 2.70
CA VAL A 149 -0.35 12.33 3.65
C VAL A 149 -1.55 12.14 4.57
N LEU A 150 -2.70 11.76 4.00
CA LEU A 150 -3.93 11.64 4.79
C LEU A 150 -3.93 10.40 5.70
N GLY A 151 -3.26 9.31 5.30
CA GLY A 151 -3.19 8.08 6.09
C GLY A 151 -2.72 8.29 7.53
N PRO A 152 -1.51 8.80 7.75
CA PRO A 152 -0.99 9.05 9.10
C PRO A 152 -1.87 10.01 9.92
N ILE A 153 -2.42 11.05 9.30
CA ILE A 153 -3.31 12.02 9.95
C ILE A 153 -4.55 11.31 10.47
N ILE A 154 -5.21 10.53 9.62
CA ILE A 154 -6.40 9.74 10.02
C ILE A 154 -6.01 8.72 11.09
N GLY A 155 -4.86 8.05 10.95
CA GLY A 155 -4.35 7.12 11.95
C GLY A 155 -4.20 7.75 13.34
N LEU A 156 -3.63 8.95 13.42
CA LEU A 156 -3.48 9.71 14.67
C LEU A 156 -4.84 10.13 15.24
N ILE A 157 -5.75 10.60 14.40
CA ILE A 157 -7.11 10.96 14.83
C ILE A 157 -7.83 9.73 15.41
N LEU A 158 -7.74 8.59 14.76
CA LEU A 158 -8.33 7.35 15.26
C LEU A 158 -7.71 6.89 16.60
N LEU A 159 -6.40 7.01 16.75
CA LEU A 159 -5.74 6.71 18.03
C LEU A 159 -6.30 7.57 19.17
N TYR A 160 -6.49 8.87 18.93
CA TYR A 160 -7.09 9.77 19.90
C TYR A 160 -8.52 9.36 20.27
N PHE A 161 -9.37 9.06 19.27
CA PHE A 161 -10.76 8.66 19.51
C PHE A 161 -10.87 7.29 20.20
N PHE A 162 -10.02 6.34 19.86
CA PHE A 162 -10.03 4.99 20.47
C PHE A 162 -9.20 4.89 21.75
N LYS A 163 -8.88 6.02 22.39
CA LYS A 163 -8.14 6.04 23.67
C LYS A 163 -6.87 5.16 23.61
N GLU A 164 -6.09 5.37 22.55
CA GLU A 164 -4.82 4.67 22.29
C GLU A 164 -4.92 3.15 22.03
N ASN A 165 -6.11 2.64 21.71
CA ASN A 165 -6.24 1.25 21.28
C ASN A 165 -5.65 1.07 19.86
N LEU A 166 -4.36 0.70 19.80
CA LEU A 166 -3.60 0.54 18.55
C LEU A 166 -4.24 -0.47 17.60
N ARG A 167 -4.87 -1.54 18.12
CA ARG A 167 -5.51 -2.58 17.30
C ARG A 167 -6.71 -2.05 16.51
N SER A 168 -7.45 -1.11 17.07
CA SER A 168 -8.58 -0.48 16.40
C SER A 168 -8.15 0.23 15.12
N VAL A 169 -6.98 0.88 15.10
CA VAL A 169 -6.45 1.53 13.89
C VAL A 169 -6.20 0.52 12.78
N PHE A 170 -5.67 -0.67 13.10
CA PHE A 170 -5.43 -1.72 12.10
C PHE A 170 -6.73 -2.22 11.47
N TYR A 171 -7.77 -2.42 12.26
CA TYR A 171 -9.08 -2.83 11.74
C TYR A 171 -9.76 -1.72 10.92
N PHE A 172 -9.68 -0.46 11.36
CA PHE A 172 -10.19 0.66 10.57
C PHE A 172 -9.46 0.87 9.25
N ALA A 173 -8.16 0.59 9.21
CA ALA A 173 -7.38 0.66 7.98
C ALA A 173 -7.81 -0.36 6.91
N VAL A 174 -8.61 -1.38 7.26
CA VAL A 174 -9.22 -2.30 6.30
C VAL A 174 -10.26 -1.58 5.44
N VAL A 175 -11.03 -0.66 6.03
CA VAL A 175 -12.15 0.03 5.36
C VAL A 175 -11.73 0.72 4.05
N PRO A 176 -10.72 1.60 4.03
CA PRO A 176 -10.27 2.19 2.77
C PRO A 176 -9.49 1.22 1.89
N GLY A 177 -9.06 0.06 2.41
CA GLY A 177 -8.34 -0.96 1.66
C GLY A 177 -9.24 -1.89 0.83
N VAL A 178 -10.55 -1.91 1.07
CA VAL A 178 -11.56 -2.71 0.35
C VAL A 178 -12.17 -1.92 -0.77
#